data_d51e280bb03a2ce2449c4bdf26ed7ace
#
_entry.id   d51e280bb03a2ce2449c4bdf26ed7ace
#
_cell.length_a   1.000
_cell.length_b   1.000
_cell.length_c   1.000
_cell.angle_alpha   90.00
_cell.angle_beta   90.00
_cell.angle_gamma   90.00
#
_symmetry.space_group_name_H-M   'P 1'
#
loop_
_entity.id
_entity.type
_entity.pdbx_description
1 polymer ?
#
loop_
_entity_poly.entity_id
_entity_poly.type
_entity_poly.pdbx_seq_one_letter_code
_entity_poly.pdbx_strand_id
1 'polypeptide(L)'
;MPPPPSKPAAPRHHYHADMLSVEDARERILSHFSVLSVEARPILETLGMTLAEDLRALFDVPPLANSAMDGYAVRSHDVAKASDASPVSLPVISTVAAGQLPDRPVGPGTAVRIMTGAPMPEGADAVVPFEDTDEEERRKRGDGLKSISVRVPATAGGNVRPPGEDIRKGALVLAEGVTMRPGEIGVAASLGRKAVRVVRRPVVAIISTGDELIEPGQLHEPGKIYNSNAYSIAAAVQKYGGVARVVGIARDTVEALQAALDEAIGGEPDMVVTTAGVSKGDYDVVKDVLSKRGKITLWSVRMRPAKPLAFGTLDAPDGRKVPHLGLPGNPVSAMVAFEQFGRPAIQKMSGRKPSPRPSVQAVLEDPITNLDGRRVYARVIVYRDGAGVYRARTTGTQSSGALTSMALANGLAVCPDDVARIDPGEMVTVEMLDWPEEVF
;
A
#
# COMPACT_ATOMS: atom_id res chain seq x y z
N MET A 1 19.94 -53.22 -6.87
CA MET A 1 19.50 -51.82 -6.74
C MET A 1 19.88 -51.11 -8.03
N PRO A 2 18.98 -50.49 -8.75
CA PRO A 2 19.34 -49.64 -9.85
C PRO A 2 20.09 -48.41 -9.32
N PRO A 3 21.05 -47.84 -10.06
CA PRO A 3 21.77 -46.63 -9.64
C PRO A 3 20.81 -45.45 -9.50
N PRO A 4 21.06 -44.50 -8.57
CA PRO A 4 20.22 -43.33 -8.41
C PRO A 4 20.22 -42.52 -9.70
N PRO A 5 19.09 -41.85 -10.04
CA PRO A 5 19.01 -41.03 -11.23
C PRO A 5 20.06 -39.91 -11.15
N SER A 6 20.84 -39.78 -12.24
CA SER A 6 21.85 -38.74 -12.39
C SER A 6 21.19 -37.34 -12.22
N LYS A 7 21.80 -36.46 -11.40
CA LYS A 7 21.39 -35.06 -11.30
C LYS A 7 21.30 -34.43 -12.70
N PRO A 8 20.25 -33.68 -13.00
CA PRO A 8 20.18 -33.01 -14.29
C PRO A 8 21.40 -32.10 -14.50
N ALA A 9 21.97 -32.14 -15.71
CA ALA A 9 23.13 -31.34 -16.07
C ALA A 9 22.86 -29.85 -15.81
N ALA A 10 23.86 -29.12 -15.33
CA ALA A 10 23.78 -27.69 -15.12
C ALA A 10 23.29 -26.98 -16.39
N PRO A 11 22.49 -25.89 -16.27
CA PRO A 11 21.97 -25.18 -17.42
C PRO A 11 23.13 -24.74 -18.35
N ARG A 12 22.95 -24.95 -19.66
CA ARG A 12 23.98 -24.54 -20.63
C ARG A 12 24.00 -23.03 -20.74
N HIS A 13 24.96 -22.38 -20.10
CA HIS A 13 25.14 -20.91 -20.04
C HIS A 13 25.26 -20.19 -21.39
N HIS A 14 25.43 -20.90 -22.51
CA HIS A 14 25.72 -20.31 -23.82
C HIS A 14 24.54 -19.62 -24.54
N TYR A 15 23.29 -19.80 -24.08
CA TYR A 15 22.10 -19.23 -24.76
C TYR A 15 21.69 -17.83 -24.28
N HIS A 16 22.40 -17.21 -23.33
CA HIS A 16 21.92 -16.02 -22.64
C HIS A 16 22.87 -14.82 -22.70
N ALA A 17 23.96 -14.87 -23.45
CA ALA A 17 24.93 -13.78 -23.57
C ALA A 17 24.31 -12.44 -23.97
N ASP A 18 23.22 -12.49 -24.77
CA ASP A 18 22.52 -11.28 -25.27
C ASP A 18 21.27 -10.91 -24.45
N MET A 19 21.00 -11.59 -23.33
CA MET A 19 19.83 -11.30 -22.49
C MET A 19 20.20 -10.43 -21.31
N LEU A 20 19.38 -9.40 -21.04
CA LEU A 20 19.51 -8.59 -19.86
C LEU A 20 19.09 -9.38 -18.59
N SER A 21 19.76 -9.17 -17.49
CA SER A 21 19.23 -9.60 -16.17
C SER A 21 17.94 -8.86 -15.85
N VAL A 22 17.15 -9.38 -14.92
CA VAL A 22 15.94 -8.67 -14.45
C VAL A 22 16.32 -7.35 -13.78
N GLU A 23 17.43 -7.34 -13.06
CA GLU A 23 17.97 -6.18 -12.37
C GLU A 23 18.41 -5.09 -13.38
N ASP A 24 19.21 -5.43 -14.38
CA ASP A 24 19.68 -4.48 -15.40
C ASP A 24 18.51 -3.91 -16.21
N ALA A 25 17.54 -4.75 -16.57
CA ALA A 25 16.33 -4.30 -17.25
C ALA A 25 15.52 -3.33 -16.40
N ARG A 26 15.34 -3.64 -15.11
CA ARG A 26 14.63 -2.78 -14.14
C ARG A 26 15.34 -1.44 -13.96
N GLU A 27 16.66 -1.45 -13.76
CA GLU A 27 17.44 -0.22 -13.59
C GLU A 27 17.32 0.69 -14.83
N ARG A 28 17.50 0.13 -16.03
CA ARG A 28 17.35 0.87 -17.28
C ARG A 28 15.95 1.44 -17.46
N ILE A 29 14.91 0.67 -17.17
CA ILE A 29 13.52 1.14 -17.23
C ILE A 29 13.33 2.29 -16.23
N LEU A 30 13.73 2.11 -14.97
CA LEU A 30 13.53 3.10 -13.93
C LEU A 30 14.32 4.40 -14.18
N SER A 31 15.41 4.39 -14.95
CA SER A 31 16.15 5.61 -15.29
C SER A 31 15.33 6.60 -16.12
N HIS A 32 14.26 6.16 -16.78
CA HIS A 32 13.37 7.01 -17.58
C HIS A 32 12.21 7.63 -16.79
N PHE A 33 12.08 7.30 -15.52
CA PHE A 33 11.01 7.81 -14.66
C PHE A 33 11.57 8.76 -13.61
N SER A 34 10.81 9.78 -13.29
CA SER A 34 11.05 10.71 -12.18
C SER A 34 9.81 10.81 -11.30
N VAL A 35 9.98 11.38 -10.12
CA VAL A 35 8.85 11.73 -9.23
C VAL A 35 7.99 12.77 -9.94
N LEU A 36 6.67 12.59 -9.90
CA LEU A 36 5.73 13.48 -10.55
C LEU A 36 5.50 14.77 -9.77
N SER A 37 4.75 15.69 -10.37
CA SER A 37 4.44 16.98 -9.77
C SER A 37 3.62 16.83 -8.48
N VAL A 38 3.74 17.86 -7.63
CA VAL A 38 3.03 17.96 -6.37
C VAL A 38 1.72 18.72 -6.57
N GLU A 39 0.66 18.26 -5.92
CA GLU A 39 -0.64 18.91 -5.89
C GLU A 39 -1.21 18.95 -4.47
N ALA A 40 -2.10 19.90 -4.20
CA ALA A 40 -2.87 19.93 -2.96
C ALA A 40 -4.14 19.07 -3.12
N ARG A 41 -4.39 18.18 -2.16
CA ARG A 41 -5.57 17.31 -2.15
C ARG A 41 -6.28 17.33 -0.79
N PRO A 42 -7.61 17.25 -0.76
CA PRO A 42 -8.34 16.97 0.46
C PRO A 42 -7.78 15.70 1.12
N ILE A 43 -7.66 15.70 2.45
CA ILE A 43 -6.95 14.61 3.16
C ILE A 43 -7.53 13.21 2.88
N LEU A 44 -8.86 13.06 2.72
CA LEU A 44 -9.47 11.77 2.39
C LEU A 44 -9.11 11.23 1.00
N GLU A 45 -8.80 12.11 0.05
CA GLU A 45 -8.40 11.72 -1.29
C GLU A 45 -6.94 11.27 -1.37
N THR A 46 -6.17 11.46 -0.29
CA THR A 46 -4.73 11.18 -0.26
C THR A 46 -4.37 9.75 0.10
N LEU A 47 -5.35 8.89 0.41
CA LEU A 47 -5.10 7.50 0.78
C LEU A 47 -4.19 6.80 -0.24
N GLY A 48 -3.05 6.29 0.25
CA GLY A 48 -2.03 5.63 -0.55
C GLY A 48 -1.14 6.57 -1.38
N MET A 49 -1.33 7.91 -1.33
CA MET A 49 -0.44 8.89 -1.96
C MET A 49 0.77 9.19 -1.05
N THR A 50 1.80 9.78 -1.62
CA THR A 50 3.01 10.16 -0.90
C THR A 50 2.93 11.64 -0.51
N LEU A 51 3.10 11.92 0.77
CA LEU A 51 3.15 13.28 1.31
C LEU A 51 4.36 14.03 0.74
N ALA A 52 4.15 15.26 0.28
CA ALA A 52 5.17 16.10 -0.37
C ALA A 52 5.46 17.38 0.42
N GLU A 53 5.23 17.33 1.73
CA GLU A 53 5.56 18.38 2.66
C GLU A 53 5.75 17.82 4.07
N ASP A 54 6.48 18.54 4.90
CA ASP A 54 6.55 18.28 6.34
C ASP A 54 5.29 18.81 7.04
N LEU A 55 4.59 17.98 7.81
CA LEU A 55 3.51 18.44 8.68
C LEU A 55 4.03 18.65 10.09
N ARG A 56 4.04 19.92 10.51
CA ARG A 56 4.38 20.32 11.87
C ARG A 56 3.14 20.77 12.63
N ALA A 57 3.11 20.46 13.92
CA ALA A 57 2.04 20.85 14.82
C ALA A 57 2.07 22.34 15.10
N LEU A 58 0.95 23.04 14.88
CA LEU A 58 0.80 24.46 15.18
C LEU A 58 0.35 24.72 16.63
N PHE A 59 -0.12 23.69 17.31
CA PHE A 59 -0.59 23.68 18.71
C PHE A 59 -0.33 22.31 19.32
N ASP A 60 -0.46 22.22 20.65
CA ASP A 60 -0.35 20.96 21.36
C ASP A 60 -1.58 20.07 21.11
N VAL A 61 -1.41 18.75 21.09
CA VAL A 61 -2.52 17.78 21.06
C VAL A 61 -2.38 16.84 22.28
N PRO A 62 -3.32 16.89 23.24
CA PRO A 62 -4.40 17.86 23.38
C PRO A 62 -3.90 19.28 23.68
N PRO A 63 -4.69 20.34 23.36
CA PRO A 63 -4.24 21.72 23.54
C PRO A 63 -4.24 22.20 24.99
N LEU A 64 -5.01 21.54 25.83
CA LEU A 64 -5.14 21.83 27.27
C LEU A 64 -5.02 20.53 28.07
N ALA A 65 -4.59 20.64 29.33
CA ALA A 65 -4.72 19.52 30.25
C ALA A 65 -6.19 19.10 30.33
N ASN A 66 -6.47 17.80 30.28
CA ASN A 66 -7.82 17.28 30.31
C ASN A 66 -7.93 15.99 31.11
N SER A 67 -9.18 15.64 31.49
CA SER A 67 -9.45 14.42 32.22
C SER A 67 -9.27 13.17 31.34
N ALA A 68 -8.56 12.19 31.88
CA ALA A 68 -8.45 10.85 31.26
C ALA A 68 -9.65 9.95 31.57
N MET A 69 -10.45 10.30 32.58
CA MET A 69 -11.58 9.50 33.11
C MET A 69 -12.81 10.38 33.35
N ASP A 70 -13.97 9.77 33.36
CA ASP A 70 -15.17 10.39 33.96
C ASP A 70 -15.03 10.37 35.48
N GLY A 71 -15.22 11.52 36.10
CA GLY A 71 -14.98 11.62 37.56
C GLY A 71 -15.15 13.02 38.13
N TYR A 72 -14.34 13.32 39.12
CA TYR A 72 -14.32 14.59 39.84
C TYR A 72 -12.93 15.19 39.82
N ALA A 73 -12.79 16.38 39.25
CA ALA A 73 -11.58 17.19 39.31
C ALA A 73 -11.46 17.75 40.72
N VAL A 74 -10.34 17.45 41.38
CA VAL A 74 -10.08 17.80 42.79
C VAL A 74 -8.67 18.33 42.95
N ARG A 75 -8.39 18.88 44.09
CA ARG A 75 -7.04 19.07 44.59
C ARG A 75 -6.59 17.79 45.29
N SER A 76 -5.56 17.14 44.83
CA SER A 76 -5.07 15.87 45.38
C SER A 76 -4.79 15.95 46.88
N HIS A 77 -4.29 17.11 47.35
CA HIS A 77 -4.04 17.36 48.77
C HIS A 77 -5.32 17.22 49.63
N ASP A 78 -6.48 17.63 49.10
CA ASP A 78 -7.74 17.61 49.86
C ASP A 78 -8.28 16.18 50.06
N VAL A 79 -7.88 15.25 49.21
CA VAL A 79 -8.31 13.84 49.25
C VAL A 79 -7.20 12.86 49.62
N ALA A 80 -6.03 13.35 50.03
CA ALA A 80 -4.85 12.53 50.30
C ALA A 80 -5.06 11.49 51.44
N LYS A 81 -6.05 11.69 52.29
CA LYS A 81 -6.38 10.78 53.40
C LYS A 81 -7.69 10.01 53.19
N ALA A 82 -8.27 10.09 51.99
CA ALA A 82 -9.51 9.40 51.68
C ALA A 82 -9.32 7.87 51.76
N SER A 83 -10.31 7.18 52.34
CA SER A 83 -10.39 5.73 52.39
C SER A 83 -11.84 5.29 52.50
N ASP A 84 -12.17 4.02 52.27
CA ASP A 84 -13.51 3.48 52.47
C ASP A 84 -13.98 3.64 53.92
N ALA A 85 -13.06 3.50 54.88
CA ALA A 85 -13.39 3.66 56.32
C ALA A 85 -13.52 5.13 56.73
N SER A 86 -12.92 6.06 55.99
CA SER A 86 -12.94 7.50 56.27
C SER A 86 -13.00 8.28 54.96
N PRO A 87 -14.16 8.29 54.28
CA PRO A 87 -14.29 9.00 53.00
C PRO A 87 -14.27 10.52 53.20
N VAL A 88 -13.69 11.23 52.22
CA VAL A 88 -13.65 12.71 52.24
C VAL A 88 -14.83 13.25 51.43
N SER A 89 -15.70 14.00 52.09
CA SER A 89 -16.86 14.64 51.47
C SER A 89 -16.50 16.01 50.87
N LEU A 90 -16.79 16.21 49.60
CA LEU A 90 -16.53 17.45 48.87
C LEU A 90 -17.81 18.00 48.24
N PRO A 91 -18.15 19.29 48.42
CA PRO A 91 -19.17 19.96 47.61
C PRO A 91 -18.80 19.96 46.14
N VAL A 92 -19.76 19.62 45.27
CA VAL A 92 -19.64 19.69 43.83
C VAL A 92 -20.16 21.05 43.36
N ILE A 93 -19.25 21.91 42.91
CA ILE A 93 -19.54 23.31 42.59
C ILE A 93 -19.94 23.56 41.15
N SER A 94 -19.57 22.65 40.22
CA SER A 94 -19.88 22.73 38.79
C SER A 94 -19.75 21.37 38.13
N THR A 95 -20.16 21.30 36.85
CA THR A 95 -19.97 20.14 35.96
C THR A 95 -19.41 20.61 34.63
N VAL A 96 -18.34 19.93 34.12
CA VAL A 96 -17.70 20.24 32.86
C VAL A 96 -17.77 19.03 31.96
N ALA A 97 -18.40 19.18 30.80
CA ALA A 97 -18.43 18.17 29.76
C ALA A 97 -17.33 18.42 28.69
N ALA A 98 -17.00 17.38 27.91
CA ALA A 98 -16.12 17.53 26.77
C ALA A 98 -16.63 18.62 25.82
N GLY A 99 -15.71 19.46 25.33
CA GLY A 99 -16.05 20.62 24.48
C GLY A 99 -16.51 21.87 25.22
N GLN A 100 -16.63 21.84 26.55
CA GLN A 100 -16.91 23.00 27.39
C GLN A 100 -15.65 23.45 28.12
N LEU A 101 -15.55 24.73 28.42
CA LEU A 101 -14.52 25.26 29.31
C LEU A 101 -15.07 25.28 30.74
N PRO A 102 -14.23 25.01 31.76
CA PRO A 102 -14.62 25.16 33.16
C PRO A 102 -15.07 26.62 33.46
N ASP A 103 -16.21 26.77 34.15
CA ASP A 103 -16.77 28.07 34.51
C ASP A 103 -16.27 28.56 35.91
N ARG A 104 -15.66 27.66 36.68
CA ARG A 104 -15.18 27.92 38.04
C ARG A 104 -13.90 27.18 38.35
N PRO A 105 -12.98 27.79 39.13
CA PRO A 105 -11.81 27.09 39.66
C PRO A 105 -12.22 26.13 40.82
N VAL A 106 -11.41 25.10 41.00
CA VAL A 106 -11.52 24.20 42.16
C VAL A 106 -10.78 24.81 43.34
N GLY A 107 -11.55 25.28 44.32
CA GLY A 107 -11.01 25.79 45.59
C GLY A 107 -10.71 24.67 46.63
N PRO A 108 -10.09 25.03 47.77
CA PRO A 108 -9.90 24.07 48.86
C PRO A 108 -11.22 23.42 49.31
N GLY A 109 -11.20 22.07 49.41
CA GLY A 109 -12.34 21.29 49.87
C GLY A 109 -13.53 21.26 48.89
N THR A 110 -13.33 21.56 47.60
CA THR A 110 -14.39 21.49 46.57
C THR A 110 -14.02 20.56 45.44
N ALA A 111 -15.01 20.14 44.65
CA ALA A 111 -14.84 19.32 43.47
C ALA A 111 -15.65 19.86 42.28
N VAL A 112 -15.19 19.60 41.08
CA VAL A 112 -15.94 19.82 39.84
C VAL A 112 -16.16 18.46 39.18
N ARG A 113 -17.41 18.13 38.87
CA ARG A 113 -17.72 16.92 38.13
C ARG A 113 -17.21 17.08 36.67
N ILE A 114 -16.40 16.14 36.18
CA ILE A 114 -15.70 16.26 34.90
C ILE A 114 -15.88 15.00 34.09
N MET A 115 -16.06 15.17 32.76
CA MET A 115 -16.12 14.06 31.81
C MET A 115 -14.79 13.88 31.10
N THR A 116 -14.52 12.66 30.65
CA THR A 116 -13.34 12.31 29.86
C THR A 116 -13.16 13.28 28.71
N GLY A 117 -11.95 13.81 28.56
CA GLY A 117 -11.59 14.77 27.52
C GLY A 117 -11.98 16.23 27.83
N ALA A 118 -12.70 16.48 28.91
CA ALA A 118 -12.99 17.85 29.34
C ALA A 118 -11.73 18.53 29.90
N PRO A 119 -11.52 19.84 29.64
CA PRO A 119 -10.38 20.58 30.16
C PRO A 119 -10.39 20.62 31.70
N MET A 120 -9.20 20.50 32.29
CA MET A 120 -9.03 20.60 33.75
C MET A 120 -9.40 22.00 34.25
N PRO A 121 -10.25 22.11 35.29
CA PRO A 121 -10.50 23.39 35.98
C PRO A 121 -9.20 23.90 36.63
N GLU A 122 -9.04 25.22 36.66
CA GLU A 122 -7.99 25.87 37.42
C GLU A 122 -8.05 25.44 38.91
N GLY A 123 -6.89 25.17 39.50
CA GLY A 123 -6.76 24.74 40.88
C GLY A 123 -6.90 23.23 41.12
N ALA A 124 -7.45 22.46 40.19
CA ALA A 124 -7.45 21.01 40.23
C ALA A 124 -6.15 20.44 39.66
N ASP A 125 -5.61 19.43 40.31
CA ASP A 125 -4.39 18.73 39.89
C ASP A 125 -4.58 17.19 39.73
N ALA A 126 -5.80 16.67 40.01
CA ALA A 126 -6.11 15.26 39.87
C ALA A 126 -7.60 15.06 39.51
N VAL A 127 -7.91 13.89 38.94
CA VAL A 127 -9.28 13.42 38.75
C VAL A 127 -9.48 12.11 39.51
N VAL A 128 -10.52 12.09 40.37
CA VAL A 128 -11.00 10.88 41.04
C VAL A 128 -12.07 10.25 40.15
N PRO A 129 -11.92 9.01 39.66
CA PRO A 129 -12.94 8.33 38.89
C PRO A 129 -14.27 8.17 39.66
N PHE A 130 -15.41 8.05 38.97
CA PHE A 130 -16.71 7.85 39.64
C PHE A 130 -16.71 6.59 40.49
N GLU A 131 -16.01 5.56 40.11
CA GLU A 131 -15.88 4.26 40.79
C GLU A 131 -15.23 4.40 42.16
N ASP A 132 -14.37 5.40 42.35
CA ASP A 132 -13.66 5.70 43.60
C ASP A 132 -14.47 6.65 44.52
N THR A 133 -15.76 6.83 44.22
CA THR A 133 -16.68 7.73 44.94
C THR A 133 -17.99 7.03 45.30
N ASP A 134 -18.90 7.76 45.97
CA ASP A 134 -20.27 7.32 46.26
C ASP A 134 -21.30 7.76 45.20
N GLU A 135 -20.86 8.20 43.99
CA GLU A 135 -21.79 8.72 42.97
C GLU A 135 -22.84 7.69 42.54
N GLU A 136 -22.45 6.44 42.27
CA GLU A 136 -23.39 5.40 41.83
C GLU A 136 -24.46 5.11 42.92
N GLU A 137 -24.06 5.05 44.18
CA GLU A 137 -24.96 4.82 45.30
C GLU A 137 -25.96 5.98 45.50
N ARG A 138 -25.47 7.24 45.36
CA ARG A 138 -26.31 8.43 45.39
C ARG A 138 -27.34 8.43 44.26
N ARG A 139 -26.92 8.08 43.04
CA ARG A 139 -27.83 7.97 41.89
C ARG A 139 -28.92 6.92 42.12
N LYS A 140 -28.57 5.74 42.65
CA LYS A 140 -29.52 4.67 42.96
C LYS A 140 -30.55 5.10 44.02
N ARG A 141 -30.15 5.96 44.98
CA ARG A 141 -31.05 6.48 46.04
C ARG A 141 -31.85 7.71 45.60
N GLY A 142 -31.54 8.30 44.45
CA GLY A 142 -32.13 9.55 43.99
C GLY A 142 -31.57 10.79 44.71
N ASP A 143 -30.47 10.65 45.42
CA ASP A 143 -29.76 11.76 46.06
C ASP A 143 -29.13 12.68 45.00
N GLY A 144 -29.21 13.97 45.18
CA GLY A 144 -28.58 14.91 44.28
C GLY A 144 -27.04 14.86 44.36
N LEU A 145 -26.34 15.22 43.26
CA LEU A 145 -24.88 15.27 43.17
C LEU A 145 -24.31 16.65 43.63
N LYS A 146 -24.89 17.27 44.62
CA LYS A 146 -24.38 18.54 45.20
C LYS A 146 -23.14 18.34 46.09
N SER A 147 -22.86 17.13 46.48
CA SER A 147 -21.65 16.71 47.17
C SER A 147 -21.31 15.29 46.81
N ILE A 148 -20.05 14.91 46.95
CA ILE A 148 -19.54 13.58 46.68
C ILE A 148 -18.62 13.13 47.79
N SER A 149 -18.59 11.83 48.10
CA SER A 149 -17.68 11.23 49.06
C SER A 149 -16.59 10.45 48.29
N VAL A 150 -15.36 10.94 48.39
CA VAL A 150 -14.17 10.30 47.79
C VAL A 150 -13.68 9.21 48.73
N ARG A 151 -13.44 8.00 48.21
CA ARG A 151 -13.05 6.80 48.98
C ARG A 151 -11.60 6.36 48.73
N VAL A 152 -10.99 6.83 47.65
CA VAL A 152 -9.63 6.50 47.26
C VAL A 152 -8.80 7.78 47.13
N PRO A 153 -7.59 7.84 47.70
CA PRO A 153 -6.75 9.03 47.59
C PRO A 153 -6.28 9.22 46.15
N ALA A 154 -6.26 10.46 45.66
CA ALA A 154 -5.67 10.82 44.38
C ALA A 154 -4.30 11.44 44.59
N THR A 155 -3.40 11.17 43.61
CA THR A 155 -2.07 11.82 43.53
C THR A 155 -2.09 12.94 42.50
N ALA A 156 -1.24 13.94 42.69
CA ALA A 156 -1.10 15.01 41.69
C ALA A 156 -0.74 14.44 40.29
N GLY A 157 -1.46 14.89 39.28
CA GLY A 157 -1.37 14.36 37.91
C GLY A 157 -2.18 13.10 37.66
N GLY A 158 -2.79 12.50 38.72
CA GLY A 158 -3.61 11.28 38.59
C GLY A 158 -4.80 11.50 37.65
N ASN A 159 -4.95 10.65 36.66
CA ASN A 159 -5.99 10.70 35.62
C ASN A 159 -6.09 12.05 34.85
N VAL A 160 -4.98 12.78 34.74
CA VAL A 160 -4.87 14.02 34.00
C VAL A 160 -3.92 13.82 32.83
N ARG A 161 -4.37 14.09 31.59
CA ARG A 161 -3.52 14.15 30.40
C ARG A 161 -2.95 15.55 30.28
N PRO A 162 -1.63 15.73 30.27
CA PRO A 162 -1.04 17.04 30.09
C PRO A 162 -1.24 17.58 28.68
N PRO A 163 -1.11 18.92 28.46
CA PRO A 163 -1.03 19.48 27.11
C PRO A 163 0.10 18.85 26.33
N GLY A 164 -0.13 18.51 25.05
CA GLY A 164 0.90 17.93 24.18
C GLY A 164 1.33 16.53 24.55
N GLU A 165 0.50 15.77 25.28
CA GLU A 165 0.79 14.36 25.61
C GLU A 165 1.05 13.53 24.35
N ASP A 166 0.25 13.72 23.29
CA ASP A 166 0.40 13.03 22.01
C ASP A 166 1.34 13.80 21.07
N ILE A 167 1.05 15.10 20.83
CA ILE A 167 1.83 15.94 19.90
C ILE A 167 2.11 17.29 20.54
N ARG A 168 3.40 17.64 20.59
CA ARG A 168 3.82 18.97 21.07
C ARG A 168 3.85 19.98 19.94
N LYS A 169 3.48 21.20 20.21
CA LYS A 169 3.62 22.34 19.28
C LYS A 169 5.05 22.45 18.74
N GLY A 170 5.17 22.62 17.41
CA GLY A 170 6.44 22.69 16.69
C GLY A 170 7.03 21.34 16.29
N ALA A 171 6.53 20.23 16.84
CA ALA A 171 7.02 18.90 16.47
C ALA A 171 6.78 18.62 14.98
N LEU A 172 7.74 17.95 14.33
CA LEU A 172 7.54 17.30 13.03
C LEU A 172 6.74 16.01 13.29
N VAL A 173 5.50 15.98 12.78
CA VAL A 173 4.59 14.86 13.05
C VAL A 173 4.58 13.87 11.87
N LEU A 174 4.52 14.38 10.64
CA LEU A 174 4.66 13.56 9.44
C LEU A 174 5.70 14.23 8.54
N ALA A 175 6.72 13.44 8.15
CA ALA A 175 7.75 13.92 7.25
C ALA A 175 7.34 13.78 5.79
N GLU A 176 7.89 14.61 4.92
CA GLU A 176 7.84 14.42 3.47
C GLU A 176 8.28 13.00 3.09
N GLY A 177 7.63 12.40 2.11
CA GLY A 177 7.90 11.04 1.62
C GLY A 177 7.11 9.94 2.34
N VAL A 178 6.36 10.26 3.39
CA VAL A 178 5.48 9.29 4.07
C VAL A 178 4.28 8.96 3.20
N THR A 179 3.89 7.67 3.17
CA THR A 179 2.65 7.24 2.53
C THR A 179 1.46 7.54 3.45
N MET A 180 0.45 8.21 2.91
CA MET A 180 -0.79 8.54 3.62
C MET A 180 -1.64 7.27 3.77
N ARG A 181 -1.61 6.67 4.95
CA ARG A 181 -2.46 5.56 5.39
C ARG A 181 -3.57 6.11 6.30
N PRO A 182 -4.54 5.31 6.76
CA PRO A 182 -5.59 5.79 7.65
C PRO A 182 -5.07 6.51 8.90
N GLY A 183 -3.97 6.06 9.49
CA GLY A 183 -3.33 6.70 10.65
C GLY A 183 -2.80 8.10 10.33
N GLU A 184 -2.06 8.24 9.24
CA GLU A 184 -1.50 9.53 8.80
C GLU A 184 -2.61 10.53 8.43
N ILE A 185 -3.70 10.06 7.83
CA ILE A 185 -4.88 10.89 7.54
C ILE A 185 -5.53 11.36 8.85
N GLY A 186 -5.68 10.47 9.84
CA GLY A 186 -6.18 10.82 11.17
C GLY A 186 -5.32 11.86 11.87
N VAL A 187 -3.99 11.69 11.81
CA VAL A 187 -3.02 12.66 12.35
C VAL A 187 -3.13 14.01 11.63
N ALA A 188 -3.19 14.03 10.31
CA ALA A 188 -3.36 15.28 9.56
C ALA A 188 -4.68 16.00 9.96
N ALA A 189 -5.75 15.24 10.17
CA ALA A 189 -7.03 15.76 10.66
C ALA A 189 -6.91 16.35 12.08
N SER A 190 -6.21 15.66 13.00
CA SER A 190 -6.00 16.15 14.38
C SER A 190 -5.17 17.44 14.43
N LEU A 191 -4.32 17.67 13.41
CA LEU A 191 -3.60 18.92 13.21
C LEU A 191 -4.44 20.02 12.52
N GLY A 192 -5.73 19.78 12.25
CA GLY A 192 -6.62 20.71 11.60
C GLY A 192 -6.40 20.87 10.10
N ARG A 193 -5.70 19.94 9.45
CA ARG A 193 -5.45 20.02 8.00
C ARG A 193 -6.68 19.55 7.23
N LYS A 194 -7.26 20.42 6.39
CA LYS A 194 -8.33 20.08 5.44
C LYS A 194 -7.75 19.42 4.18
N ALA A 195 -6.57 19.86 3.76
CA ALA A 195 -5.84 19.39 2.59
C ALA A 195 -4.34 19.35 2.90
N VAL A 196 -3.62 18.53 2.16
CA VAL A 196 -2.15 18.42 2.23
C VAL A 196 -1.57 18.34 0.82
N ARG A 197 -0.28 18.66 0.71
CA ARG A 197 0.46 18.52 -0.54
C ARG A 197 0.95 17.09 -0.69
N VAL A 198 0.66 16.49 -1.83
CA VAL A 198 1.02 15.10 -2.14
C VAL A 198 1.58 15.00 -3.57
N VAL A 199 2.38 13.98 -3.83
CA VAL A 199 2.78 13.62 -5.20
C VAL A 199 1.54 13.10 -5.93
N ARG A 200 1.23 13.65 -7.11
CA ARG A 200 0.06 13.23 -7.87
C ARG A 200 0.16 11.77 -8.33
N ARG A 201 -0.97 11.15 -8.55
CA ARG A 201 -1.04 9.77 -9.06
C ARG A 201 -0.56 9.70 -10.52
N PRO A 202 0.30 8.72 -10.89
CA PRO A 202 0.68 8.51 -12.28
C PRO A 202 -0.50 8.02 -13.13
N VAL A 203 -0.66 8.61 -14.30
CA VAL A 203 -1.64 8.20 -15.31
C VAL A 203 -0.97 7.22 -16.27
N VAL A 204 -1.53 6.03 -16.41
CA VAL A 204 -1.03 4.97 -17.27
C VAL A 204 -2.05 4.66 -18.36
N ALA A 205 -1.72 4.94 -19.61
CA ALA A 205 -2.52 4.55 -20.76
C ALA A 205 -2.22 3.12 -21.17
N ILE A 206 -3.22 2.31 -21.44
CA ILE A 206 -3.11 0.89 -21.74
C ILE A 206 -3.76 0.61 -23.09
N ILE A 207 -2.99 0.05 -24.01
CA ILE A 207 -3.42 -0.36 -25.36
C ILE A 207 -3.20 -1.86 -25.48
N SER A 208 -4.20 -2.59 -25.91
CA SER A 208 -4.04 -4.00 -26.33
C SER A 208 -3.93 -4.08 -27.86
N THR A 209 -3.07 -4.95 -28.37
CA THR A 209 -2.94 -5.17 -29.82
C THR A 209 -3.27 -6.60 -30.18
N GLY A 210 -3.94 -6.81 -31.30
CA GLY A 210 -4.26 -8.15 -31.81
C GLY A 210 -5.62 -8.21 -32.50
N ASP A 211 -5.62 -8.83 -33.66
CA ASP A 211 -6.88 -9.06 -34.40
C ASP A 211 -7.77 -10.13 -33.76
N GLU A 212 -7.17 -10.99 -32.91
CA GLU A 212 -7.89 -12.01 -32.15
C GLU A 212 -8.73 -11.44 -31.00
N LEU A 213 -8.49 -10.19 -30.59
CA LEU A 213 -9.08 -9.61 -29.38
C LEU A 213 -10.47 -9.05 -29.63
N ILE A 214 -11.36 -9.28 -28.67
CA ILE A 214 -12.67 -8.61 -28.51
C ILE A 214 -12.82 -8.08 -27.10
N GLU A 215 -13.65 -7.04 -26.94
CA GLU A 215 -13.90 -6.47 -25.61
C GLU A 215 -14.86 -7.35 -24.78
N PRO A 216 -14.66 -7.44 -23.46
CA PRO A 216 -15.62 -8.07 -22.56
C PRO A 216 -17.03 -7.51 -22.74
N GLY A 217 -18.03 -8.41 -22.79
CA GLY A 217 -19.42 -8.06 -23.03
C GLY A 217 -19.85 -8.15 -24.51
N GLN A 218 -18.91 -8.24 -25.46
CA GLN A 218 -19.24 -8.58 -26.84
C GLN A 218 -19.56 -10.07 -26.97
N LEU A 219 -20.35 -10.42 -28.00
CA LEU A 219 -20.65 -11.82 -28.29
C LEU A 219 -19.35 -12.54 -28.70
N HIS A 220 -19.11 -13.71 -28.10
CA HIS A 220 -17.93 -14.51 -28.45
C HIS A 220 -18.04 -15.05 -29.89
N GLU A 221 -16.99 -14.84 -30.66
CA GLU A 221 -16.85 -15.31 -32.04
C GLU A 221 -15.77 -16.39 -32.13
N PRO A 222 -15.90 -17.39 -33.01
CA PRO A 222 -14.85 -18.37 -33.26
C PRO A 222 -13.50 -17.70 -33.65
N GLY A 223 -12.42 -18.12 -33.02
CA GLY A 223 -11.10 -17.56 -33.26
C GLY A 223 -10.79 -16.25 -32.52
N LYS A 224 -11.76 -15.73 -31.74
CA LYS A 224 -11.55 -14.55 -30.89
C LYS A 224 -11.37 -14.92 -29.42
N ILE A 225 -10.65 -14.07 -28.71
CA ILE A 225 -10.48 -14.15 -27.25
C ILE A 225 -10.77 -12.78 -26.63
N TYR A 226 -11.24 -12.77 -25.39
CA TYR A 226 -11.48 -11.50 -24.70
C TYR A 226 -10.19 -10.82 -24.26
N ASN A 227 -10.17 -9.50 -24.33
CA ASN A 227 -9.07 -8.62 -23.92
C ASN A 227 -8.89 -8.64 -22.38
N SER A 228 -8.36 -9.72 -21.83
CA SER A 228 -8.12 -9.85 -20.40
C SER A 228 -6.90 -9.04 -19.92
N ASN A 229 -5.91 -8.84 -20.79
CA ASN A 229 -4.67 -8.14 -20.43
C ASN A 229 -4.92 -6.69 -20.04
N ALA A 230 -5.70 -5.94 -20.81
CA ALA A 230 -5.99 -4.54 -20.49
C ALA A 230 -6.59 -4.39 -19.09
N TYR A 231 -7.53 -5.26 -18.75
CA TYR A 231 -8.22 -5.20 -17.45
C TYR A 231 -7.33 -5.65 -16.29
N SER A 232 -6.54 -6.71 -16.46
CA SER A 232 -5.62 -7.16 -15.41
C SER A 232 -4.50 -6.14 -15.15
N ILE A 233 -3.96 -5.52 -16.20
CA ILE A 233 -2.94 -4.47 -16.07
C ILE A 233 -3.57 -3.18 -15.51
N ALA A 234 -4.77 -2.80 -15.94
CA ALA A 234 -5.48 -1.64 -15.36
C ALA A 234 -5.73 -1.82 -13.86
N ALA A 235 -6.19 -2.99 -13.44
CA ALA A 235 -6.37 -3.32 -12.04
C ALA A 235 -5.04 -3.26 -11.25
N ALA A 236 -3.94 -3.76 -11.85
CA ALA A 236 -2.62 -3.68 -11.24
C ALA A 236 -2.12 -2.23 -11.11
N VAL A 237 -2.34 -1.38 -12.13
CA VAL A 237 -2.06 0.07 -12.05
C VAL A 237 -2.78 0.70 -10.86
N GLN A 238 -4.07 0.45 -10.72
CA GLN A 238 -4.89 0.97 -9.62
C GLN A 238 -4.41 0.44 -8.26
N LYS A 239 -4.13 -0.86 -8.15
CA LYS A 239 -3.58 -1.50 -6.94
C LYS A 239 -2.30 -0.80 -6.46
N TYR A 240 -1.45 -0.36 -7.38
CA TYR A 240 -0.19 0.33 -7.05
C TYR A 240 -0.30 1.84 -6.92
N GLY A 241 -1.51 2.38 -7.02
CA GLY A 241 -1.81 3.79 -6.75
C GLY A 241 -1.77 4.68 -8.00
N GLY A 242 -1.70 4.10 -9.19
CA GLY A 242 -1.86 4.84 -10.46
C GLY A 242 -3.32 5.00 -10.89
N VAL A 243 -3.52 5.82 -11.88
CA VAL A 243 -4.78 5.99 -12.62
C VAL A 243 -4.67 5.25 -13.94
N ALA A 244 -5.46 4.19 -14.12
CA ALA A 244 -5.47 3.41 -15.35
C ALA A 244 -6.43 4.02 -16.37
N ARG A 245 -5.96 4.17 -17.60
CA ARG A 245 -6.74 4.63 -18.75
C ARG A 245 -6.66 3.56 -19.85
N VAL A 246 -7.69 2.75 -19.96
CA VAL A 246 -7.80 1.76 -21.05
C VAL A 246 -8.23 2.48 -22.31
N VAL A 247 -7.37 2.49 -23.32
CA VAL A 247 -7.63 3.10 -24.63
C VAL A 247 -8.48 2.15 -25.48
N GLY A 248 -8.16 0.84 -25.46
CA GLY A 248 -8.91 -0.17 -26.18
C GLY A 248 -7.99 -1.11 -26.98
N ILE A 249 -8.57 -1.74 -28.00
CA ILE A 249 -7.89 -2.71 -28.88
C ILE A 249 -7.47 -2.00 -30.18
N ALA A 250 -6.16 -1.98 -30.42
CA ALA A 250 -5.63 -1.63 -31.73
C ALA A 250 -5.53 -2.90 -32.59
N ARG A 251 -6.05 -2.87 -33.81
CA ARG A 251 -5.86 -3.94 -34.80
C ARG A 251 -4.42 -4.00 -35.27
N ASP A 252 -3.99 -5.12 -35.83
CA ASP A 252 -2.63 -5.36 -36.28
C ASP A 252 -2.31 -4.63 -37.59
N THR A 253 -2.69 -3.36 -37.70
CA THR A 253 -2.38 -2.43 -38.78
C THR A 253 -1.62 -1.21 -38.29
N VAL A 254 -0.81 -0.63 -39.16
CA VAL A 254 -0.04 0.59 -38.86
C VAL A 254 -0.96 1.74 -38.43
N GLU A 255 -2.04 1.92 -39.18
CA GLU A 255 -3.00 3.02 -38.99
C GLU A 255 -3.74 2.90 -37.65
N ALA A 256 -4.22 1.69 -37.31
CA ALA A 256 -4.94 1.44 -36.06
C ALA A 256 -4.03 1.64 -34.84
N LEU A 257 -2.80 1.14 -34.92
CA LEU A 257 -1.85 1.32 -33.82
C LEU A 257 -1.41 2.77 -33.65
N GLN A 258 -1.21 3.52 -34.76
CA GLN A 258 -0.92 4.95 -34.70
C GLN A 258 -2.07 5.73 -34.08
N ALA A 259 -3.32 5.46 -34.48
CA ALA A 259 -4.50 6.11 -33.92
C ALA A 259 -4.63 5.85 -32.42
N ALA A 260 -4.43 4.61 -31.98
CA ALA A 260 -4.47 4.26 -30.54
C ALA A 260 -3.33 4.94 -29.74
N LEU A 261 -2.13 5.05 -30.31
CA LEU A 261 -1.03 5.77 -29.68
C LEU A 261 -1.32 7.28 -29.60
N ASP A 262 -1.90 7.87 -30.64
CA ASP A 262 -2.29 9.29 -30.63
C ASP A 262 -3.35 9.57 -29.59
N GLU A 263 -4.35 8.72 -29.46
CA GLU A 263 -5.37 8.80 -28.40
C GLU A 263 -4.75 8.65 -27.02
N ALA A 264 -3.86 7.65 -26.84
CA ALA A 264 -3.16 7.44 -25.58
C ALA A 264 -2.38 8.67 -25.15
N ILE A 265 -1.54 9.21 -26.05
CA ILE A 265 -0.66 10.36 -25.80
C ILE A 265 -1.47 11.64 -25.61
N GLY A 266 -2.55 11.83 -26.38
CA GLY A 266 -3.47 12.98 -26.22
C GLY A 266 -4.13 13.07 -24.85
N GLY A 267 -4.16 11.95 -24.11
CA GLY A 267 -4.60 11.94 -22.70
C GLY A 267 -3.53 12.28 -21.68
N GLU A 268 -2.39 12.77 -22.10
CA GLU A 268 -1.27 13.21 -21.26
C GLU A 268 -0.83 12.16 -20.22
N PRO A 269 -0.55 10.91 -20.63
CA PRO A 269 -0.12 9.87 -19.71
C PRO A 269 1.31 10.10 -19.22
N ASP A 270 1.64 9.53 -18.09
CA ASP A 270 3.00 9.45 -17.56
C ASP A 270 3.72 8.18 -18.04
N MET A 271 2.97 7.19 -18.49
CA MET A 271 3.46 5.95 -19.08
C MET A 271 2.40 5.38 -20.05
N VAL A 272 2.85 4.85 -21.16
CA VAL A 272 2.03 4.03 -22.07
C VAL A 272 2.43 2.57 -21.90
N VAL A 273 1.45 1.68 -21.75
CA VAL A 273 1.63 0.23 -21.72
C VAL A 273 0.95 -0.36 -22.94
N THR A 274 1.66 -1.17 -23.72
CA THR A 274 1.04 -2.02 -24.74
C THR A 274 1.11 -3.49 -24.32
N THR A 275 0.08 -4.27 -24.67
CA THR A 275 0.07 -5.73 -24.49
C THR A 275 0.00 -6.42 -25.83
N ALA A 276 0.86 -7.40 -26.04
CA ALA A 276 1.20 -8.04 -27.33
C ALA A 276 2.10 -7.18 -28.24
N GLY A 277 2.40 -7.68 -29.43
CA GLY A 277 3.27 -6.99 -30.41
C GLY A 277 4.77 -6.98 -30.06
N VAL A 278 5.22 -7.77 -29.08
CA VAL A 278 6.64 -7.88 -28.69
C VAL A 278 7.25 -9.25 -29.03
N SER A 279 6.50 -10.15 -29.70
CA SER A 279 6.96 -11.46 -30.13
C SER A 279 7.58 -11.42 -31.52
N LYS A 280 8.31 -12.49 -31.91
CA LYS A 280 9.00 -12.52 -33.19
C LYS A 280 8.07 -12.53 -34.42
N GLY A 281 6.77 -12.85 -34.26
CA GLY A 281 5.82 -12.95 -35.38
C GLY A 281 5.08 -11.65 -35.70
N ASP A 282 4.75 -10.85 -34.64
CA ASP A 282 4.02 -9.57 -34.77
C ASP A 282 4.97 -8.38 -34.80
N TYR A 283 6.26 -8.68 -34.96
CA TYR A 283 7.37 -7.79 -34.70
C TYR A 283 7.45 -6.61 -35.67
N ASP A 284 7.08 -6.80 -36.94
CA ASP A 284 7.34 -5.79 -37.96
C ASP A 284 6.42 -4.57 -37.86
N VAL A 285 5.12 -4.76 -37.66
CA VAL A 285 4.15 -3.64 -37.61
C VAL A 285 4.34 -2.81 -36.37
N VAL A 286 4.34 -3.46 -35.17
CA VAL A 286 4.46 -2.75 -33.89
C VAL A 286 5.81 -2.06 -33.78
N LYS A 287 6.89 -2.74 -34.16
CA LYS A 287 8.24 -2.18 -34.16
C LYS A 287 8.36 -0.98 -35.10
N ASP A 288 7.83 -1.07 -36.31
CA ASP A 288 7.92 0.01 -37.29
C ASP A 288 7.16 1.25 -36.83
N VAL A 289 5.96 1.07 -36.28
CA VAL A 289 5.19 2.18 -35.74
C VAL A 289 5.88 2.81 -34.52
N LEU A 290 6.31 2.00 -33.57
CA LEU A 290 6.96 2.49 -32.35
C LEU A 290 8.30 3.16 -32.67
N SER A 291 9.09 2.66 -33.66
CA SER A 291 10.36 3.27 -34.06
C SER A 291 10.21 4.61 -34.75
N LYS A 292 9.08 4.83 -35.43
CA LYS A 292 8.73 6.14 -36.06
C LYS A 292 8.21 7.15 -35.03
N ARG A 293 7.66 6.68 -33.90
CA ARG A 293 7.05 7.51 -32.87
C ARG A 293 7.97 7.79 -31.68
N GLY A 294 9.18 7.24 -31.68
CA GLY A 294 10.11 7.44 -30.59
C GLY A 294 11.32 6.50 -30.63
N LYS A 295 11.96 6.32 -29.50
CA LYS A 295 13.13 5.44 -29.35
C LYS A 295 12.71 4.21 -28.54
N ILE A 296 12.25 3.16 -29.21
CA ILE A 296 11.84 1.91 -28.58
C ILE A 296 12.87 0.82 -28.93
N THR A 297 13.28 0.07 -27.93
CA THR A 297 14.18 -1.07 -28.05
C THR A 297 13.49 -2.33 -27.56
N LEU A 298 13.65 -3.40 -28.30
CA LEU A 298 13.17 -4.72 -27.89
C LEU A 298 14.26 -5.44 -27.11
N TRP A 299 13.88 -5.98 -25.96
CA TRP A 299 14.80 -6.67 -25.07
C TRP A 299 14.41 -8.13 -24.93
N SER A 300 15.41 -8.97 -24.75
CA SER A 300 15.26 -10.30 -24.19
C SER A 300 15.72 -10.24 -22.73
N VAL A 301 14.82 -10.51 -21.80
CA VAL A 301 15.14 -10.54 -20.36
C VAL A 301 15.27 -11.98 -19.89
N ARG A 302 16.26 -12.27 -19.04
CA ARG A 302 16.51 -13.61 -18.48
C ARG A 302 15.46 -13.97 -17.40
N MET A 303 14.19 -14.02 -17.82
CA MET A 303 13.10 -14.41 -16.93
C MET A 303 12.11 -15.34 -17.64
N ARG A 304 11.38 -16.10 -16.85
CA ARG A 304 10.33 -17.00 -17.27
C ARG A 304 9.17 -16.95 -16.26
N PRO A 305 7.95 -16.61 -16.70
CA PRO A 305 7.59 -16.17 -18.06
C PRO A 305 8.13 -14.77 -18.39
N ALA A 306 7.76 -14.22 -19.53
CA ALA A 306 8.04 -12.85 -20.00
C ALA A 306 9.48 -12.60 -20.49
N LYS A 307 10.02 -13.48 -21.36
CA LYS A 307 11.29 -13.26 -22.02
C LYS A 307 11.31 -11.99 -22.90
N PRO A 308 10.33 -11.75 -23.83
CA PRO A 308 10.33 -10.55 -24.66
C PRO A 308 9.73 -9.37 -23.88
N LEU A 309 10.33 -8.20 -24.10
CA LEU A 309 9.89 -6.93 -23.53
C LEU A 309 10.25 -5.82 -24.52
N ALA A 310 9.38 -4.82 -24.71
CA ALA A 310 9.73 -3.59 -25.41
C ALA A 310 9.80 -2.44 -24.40
N PHE A 311 10.80 -1.59 -24.53
CA PHE A 311 10.92 -0.42 -23.68
C PHE A 311 11.56 0.76 -24.41
N GLY A 312 11.14 1.97 -24.06
CA GLY A 312 11.71 3.21 -24.60
C GLY A 312 10.81 4.41 -24.30
N THR A 313 10.86 5.39 -25.18
CA THR A 313 10.04 6.61 -25.05
C THR A 313 9.32 6.91 -26.36
N LEU A 314 8.08 7.37 -26.24
CA LEU A 314 7.27 7.90 -27.33
C LEU A 314 7.35 9.44 -27.33
N ASP A 315 7.34 10.02 -28.53
CA ASP A 315 7.36 11.47 -28.70
C ASP A 315 5.94 12.02 -28.67
N ALA A 316 5.65 12.88 -27.70
CA ALA A 316 4.40 13.61 -27.65
C ALA A 316 4.48 14.92 -28.48
N PRO A 317 3.36 15.41 -29.01
CA PRO A 317 3.33 16.64 -29.81
C PRO A 317 3.86 17.88 -29.10
N ASP A 318 3.75 17.91 -27.76
CA ASP A 318 4.25 18.98 -26.89
C ASP A 318 5.75 18.86 -26.55
N GLY A 319 6.45 17.89 -27.16
CA GLY A 319 7.87 17.64 -26.94
C GLY A 319 8.20 16.76 -25.75
N ARG A 320 7.23 16.33 -24.93
CA ARG A 320 7.45 15.36 -23.85
C ARG A 320 7.89 14.01 -24.40
N LYS A 321 8.73 13.32 -23.66
CA LYS A 321 9.09 11.93 -23.89
C LYS A 321 8.29 11.06 -22.92
N VAL A 322 7.30 10.35 -23.43
CA VAL A 322 6.44 9.48 -22.62
C VAL A 322 7.03 8.07 -22.60
N PRO A 323 7.41 7.54 -21.44
CA PRO A 323 7.91 6.17 -21.32
C PRO A 323 6.89 5.15 -21.82
N HIS A 324 7.37 4.17 -22.58
CA HIS A 324 6.56 3.08 -23.12
C HIS A 324 7.08 1.74 -22.59
N LEU A 325 6.16 0.90 -22.10
CA LEU A 325 6.43 -0.47 -21.65
C LEU A 325 5.56 -1.44 -22.46
N GLY A 326 6.18 -2.16 -23.38
CA GLY A 326 5.52 -3.21 -24.17
C GLY A 326 5.63 -4.55 -23.48
N LEU A 327 4.50 -5.14 -23.14
CA LEU A 327 4.34 -6.41 -22.42
C LEU A 327 4.00 -7.54 -23.39
N PRO A 328 4.32 -8.81 -23.07
CA PRO A 328 3.92 -9.96 -23.88
C PRO A 328 2.38 -10.10 -23.98
N GLY A 329 1.90 -10.73 -25.07
CA GLY A 329 0.49 -11.04 -25.27
C GLY A 329 -0.05 -12.11 -24.30
N ASN A 330 0.77 -13.11 -23.94
CA ASN A 330 0.36 -14.12 -22.95
C ASN A 330 0.05 -13.48 -21.58
N PRO A 331 -1.14 -13.71 -20.97
CA PRO A 331 -1.61 -12.94 -19.83
C PRO A 331 -0.75 -13.10 -18.57
N VAL A 332 -0.28 -14.29 -18.27
CA VAL A 332 0.65 -14.51 -17.14
C VAL A 332 1.98 -13.79 -17.38
N SER A 333 2.49 -13.80 -18.62
CA SER A 333 3.72 -13.10 -18.95
C SER A 333 3.55 -11.58 -18.80
N ALA A 334 2.43 -11.03 -19.27
CA ALA A 334 2.12 -9.61 -19.12
C ALA A 334 2.06 -9.20 -17.64
N MET A 335 1.33 -9.95 -16.83
CA MET A 335 1.21 -9.66 -15.40
C MET A 335 2.55 -9.78 -14.66
N VAL A 336 3.32 -10.86 -14.88
CA VAL A 336 4.63 -11.03 -14.22
C VAL A 336 5.63 -9.95 -14.67
N ALA A 337 5.65 -9.58 -15.95
CA ALA A 337 6.49 -8.48 -16.42
C ALA A 337 6.05 -7.13 -15.82
N PHE A 338 4.75 -6.88 -15.71
CA PHE A 338 4.24 -5.67 -15.06
C PHE A 338 4.62 -5.61 -13.58
N GLU A 339 4.58 -6.74 -12.88
CA GLU A 339 5.01 -6.84 -11.49
C GLU A 339 6.50 -6.50 -11.31
N GLN A 340 7.36 -6.92 -12.25
CA GLN A 340 8.79 -6.70 -12.17
C GLN A 340 9.22 -5.31 -12.67
N PHE A 341 8.47 -4.66 -13.57
CA PHE A 341 8.88 -3.42 -14.24
C PHE A 341 7.85 -2.29 -14.09
N GLY A 342 6.57 -2.55 -14.31
CA GLY A 342 5.50 -1.54 -14.23
C GLY A 342 5.25 -1.07 -12.79
N ARG A 343 5.14 -2.01 -11.85
CA ARG A 343 4.96 -1.69 -10.43
C ARG A 343 6.07 -0.76 -9.89
N PRO A 344 7.37 -1.05 -10.02
CA PRO A 344 8.40 -0.16 -9.50
C PRO A 344 8.45 1.19 -10.23
N ALA A 345 8.06 1.27 -11.51
CA ALA A 345 7.92 2.53 -12.23
C ALA A 345 6.80 3.41 -11.61
N ILE A 346 5.62 2.83 -11.34
CA ILE A 346 4.52 3.53 -10.65
C ILE A 346 4.96 4.01 -9.27
N GLN A 347 5.67 3.17 -8.50
CA GLN A 347 6.18 3.54 -7.18
C GLN A 347 7.14 4.73 -7.26
N LYS A 348 8.07 4.71 -8.21
CA LYS A 348 9.01 5.82 -8.42
C LYS A 348 8.30 7.10 -8.81
N MET A 349 7.37 7.05 -9.77
CA MET A 349 6.56 8.20 -10.18
C MET A 349 5.75 8.77 -9.03
N SER A 350 5.22 7.93 -8.16
CA SER A 350 4.46 8.33 -6.97
C SER A 350 5.33 8.87 -5.82
N GLY A 351 6.64 9.02 -6.01
CA GLY A 351 7.56 9.49 -4.96
C GLY A 351 7.81 8.48 -3.84
N ARG A 352 7.39 7.23 -4.01
CA ARG A 352 7.73 6.15 -3.07
C ARG A 352 9.16 5.68 -3.32
N LYS A 353 9.89 5.41 -2.24
CA LYS A 353 11.19 4.76 -2.38
C LYS A 353 10.98 3.38 -2.99
N PRO A 354 11.62 3.06 -4.13
CA PRO A 354 11.56 1.71 -4.68
C PRO A 354 12.03 0.72 -3.62
N SER A 355 11.15 -0.17 -3.21
CA SER A 355 11.49 -1.23 -2.27
C SER A 355 11.35 -2.58 -2.96
N PRO A 356 12.19 -3.56 -2.62
CA PRO A 356 11.96 -4.94 -3.02
C PRO A 356 10.53 -5.35 -2.66
N ARG A 357 9.99 -6.27 -3.42
CA ARG A 357 8.69 -6.85 -3.07
C ARG A 357 8.81 -7.54 -1.71
N PRO A 358 7.82 -7.38 -0.81
CA PRO A 358 7.78 -8.19 0.39
C PRO A 358 7.90 -9.67 0.04
N SER A 359 8.77 -10.40 0.72
CA SER A 359 9.02 -11.80 0.42
C SER A 359 9.08 -12.62 1.69
N VAL A 360 8.78 -13.91 1.55
CA VAL A 360 8.92 -14.91 2.59
C VAL A 360 9.84 -16.04 2.12
N GLN A 361 10.46 -16.72 3.07
CA GLN A 361 11.08 -18.00 2.85
C GLN A 361 10.03 -19.09 3.15
N ALA A 362 9.73 -19.93 2.17
CA ALA A 362 8.72 -20.97 2.30
C ALA A 362 9.29 -22.33 1.91
N VAL A 363 8.79 -23.38 2.54
CA VAL A 363 9.10 -24.77 2.15
C VAL A 363 8.28 -25.10 0.91
N LEU A 364 8.94 -25.47 -0.17
CA LEU A 364 8.31 -25.82 -1.45
C LEU A 364 7.64 -27.20 -1.36
N GLU A 365 6.42 -27.32 -1.88
CA GLU A 365 5.68 -28.60 -1.92
C GLU A 365 5.72 -29.28 -3.28
N ASP A 366 5.84 -28.51 -4.36
CA ASP A 366 5.93 -29.02 -5.73
C ASP A 366 7.26 -28.60 -6.37
N PRO A 367 7.85 -29.40 -7.26
CA PRO A 367 9.15 -29.06 -7.85
C PRO A 367 9.04 -27.85 -8.80
N ILE A 368 10.04 -26.98 -8.76
CA ILE A 368 10.22 -25.92 -9.76
C ILE A 368 11.45 -26.26 -10.61
N THR A 369 11.26 -26.38 -11.93
CA THR A 369 12.33 -26.74 -12.87
C THR A 369 12.71 -25.57 -13.74
N ASN A 370 14.01 -25.28 -13.83
CA ASN A 370 14.62 -24.27 -14.68
C ASN A 370 15.54 -24.94 -15.68
N LEU A 371 15.01 -25.32 -16.85
CA LEU A 371 15.73 -26.05 -17.88
C LEU A 371 16.60 -25.16 -18.78
N ASP A 372 16.30 -23.87 -18.83
CA ASP A 372 16.86 -22.95 -19.80
C ASP A 372 17.69 -21.80 -19.18
N GLY A 373 17.97 -21.86 -17.87
CA GLY A 373 18.84 -20.89 -17.20
C GLY A 373 18.27 -19.46 -17.11
N ARG A 374 16.97 -19.29 -17.26
CA ARG A 374 16.27 -18.03 -16.99
C ARG A 374 15.65 -18.05 -15.61
N ARG A 375 15.68 -16.94 -14.89
CA ARG A 375 14.99 -16.85 -13.60
C ARG A 375 13.51 -17.21 -13.73
N VAL A 376 13.05 -18.20 -12.98
CA VAL A 376 11.66 -18.65 -13.02
C VAL A 376 10.87 -17.97 -11.91
N TYR A 377 9.73 -17.40 -12.28
CA TYR A 377 8.70 -16.88 -11.38
C TYR A 377 7.49 -17.83 -11.42
N ALA A 378 7.51 -18.83 -10.54
CA ALA A 378 6.42 -19.80 -10.44
C ALA A 378 5.27 -19.26 -9.61
N ARG A 379 4.03 -19.40 -10.11
CA ARG A 379 2.83 -19.00 -9.37
C ARG A 379 2.55 -20.00 -8.27
N VAL A 380 2.49 -19.51 -7.04
CA VAL A 380 2.30 -20.34 -5.85
C VAL A 380 1.21 -19.78 -4.94
N ILE A 381 0.63 -20.68 -4.15
CA ILE A 381 -0.17 -20.34 -2.99
C ILE A 381 0.73 -20.53 -1.78
N VAL A 382 0.96 -19.43 -1.05
CA VAL A 382 1.68 -19.44 0.22
C VAL A 382 0.66 -19.48 1.35
N TYR A 383 0.93 -20.32 2.35
CA TYR A 383 0.13 -20.41 3.57
C TYR A 383 1.04 -20.79 4.75
N ARG A 384 0.55 -20.65 5.97
CA ARG A 384 1.23 -21.14 7.18
C ARG A 384 0.65 -22.49 7.60
N ASP A 385 1.50 -23.44 7.86
CA ASP A 385 1.07 -24.73 8.41
C ASP A 385 0.81 -24.66 9.93
N GLY A 386 0.31 -25.75 10.51
CA GLY A 386 0.02 -25.83 11.94
C GLY A 386 1.22 -25.63 12.87
N ALA A 387 2.46 -25.70 12.35
CA ALA A 387 3.69 -25.38 13.07
C ALA A 387 4.14 -23.92 12.85
N GLY A 388 3.38 -23.11 12.09
CA GLY A 388 3.69 -21.73 11.81
C GLY A 388 4.73 -21.53 10.69
N VAL A 389 5.10 -22.59 9.96
CA VAL A 389 6.06 -22.54 8.85
C VAL A 389 5.34 -22.14 7.57
N TYR A 390 5.93 -21.22 6.81
CA TYR A 390 5.42 -20.89 5.48
C TYR A 390 5.68 -22.03 4.51
N ARG A 391 4.64 -22.44 3.80
CA ARG A 391 4.68 -23.41 2.72
C ARG A 391 4.23 -22.79 1.42
N ALA A 392 4.78 -23.27 0.30
CA ALA A 392 4.46 -22.81 -1.03
C ALA A 392 4.13 -24.00 -1.93
N ARG A 393 2.90 -24.06 -2.44
CA ARG A 393 2.48 -25.02 -3.47
C ARG A 393 2.18 -24.32 -4.77
N THR A 394 2.50 -24.96 -5.88
CA THR A 394 2.19 -24.38 -7.20
C THR A 394 0.67 -24.32 -7.45
N THR A 395 0.24 -23.34 -8.24
CA THR A 395 -1.18 -23.22 -8.65
C THR A 395 -1.57 -24.20 -9.78
N GLY A 396 -0.88 -25.32 -9.90
CA GLY A 396 -1.03 -26.28 -11.01
C GLY A 396 -0.21 -25.88 -12.22
N THR A 397 -0.85 -25.78 -13.40
CA THR A 397 -0.10 -25.48 -14.64
C THR A 397 0.65 -24.15 -14.58
N GLN A 398 1.94 -24.20 -14.94
CA GLN A 398 2.81 -23.02 -15.02
C GLN A 398 2.88 -22.44 -16.45
N SER A 399 1.89 -22.75 -17.31
CA SER A 399 1.78 -22.17 -18.66
C SER A 399 1.61 -20.65 -18.62
N SER A 400 2.21 -19.94 -19.54
CA SER A 400 2.11 -18.47 -19.66
C SER A 400 0.73 -17.98 -20.10
N GLY A 401 -0.11 -18.86 -20.66
CA GLY A 401 -1.49 -18.56 -21.06
C GLY A 401 -2.53 -18.87 -19.97
N ALA A 402 -2.15 -19.54 -18.86
CA ALA A 402 -3.11 -19.96 -17.84
C ALA A 402 -3.38 -18.83 -16.81
N LEU A 403 -4.22 -17.87 -17.19
CA LEU A 403 -4.54 -16.70 -16.35
C LEU A 403 -5.11 -17.08 -14.97
N THR A 404 -5.87 -18.17 -14.89
CA THR A 404 -6.39 -18.69 -13.61
C THR A 404 -5.30 -18.99 -12.60
N SER A 405 -4.09 -19.37 -13.06
CA SER A 405 -2.95 -19.61 -12.18
C SER A 405 -2.49 -18.34 -11.45
N MET A 406 -2.69 -17.15 -12.06
CA MET A 406 -2.41 -15.87 -11.42
C MET A 406 -3.52 -15.48 -10.42
N ALA A 407 -4.77 -15.80 -10.74
CA ALA A 407 -5.90 -15.51 -9.86
C ALA A 407 -5.87 -16.33 -8.56
N LEU A 408 -5.30 -17.53 -8.62
CA LEU A 408 -5.13 -18.41 -7.46
C LEU A 408 -3.86 -18.08 -6.65
N ALA A 409 -2.86 -17.46 -7.28
CA ALA A 409 -1.57 -17.19 -6.63
C ALA A 409 -1.64 -15.98 -5.71
N ASN A 410 -1.06 -16.11 -4.53
CA ASN A 410 -0.72 -14.97 -3.66
C ASN A 410 0.79 -14.69 -3.63
N GLY A 411 1.60 -15.46 -4.35
CA GLY A 411 3.04 -15.29 -4.44
C GLY A 411 3.67 -15.81 -5.73
N LEU A 412 4.88 -15.33 -6.00
CA LEU A 412 5.77 -15.81 -7.08
C LEU A 412 7.00 -16.44 -6.44
N ALA A 413 7.11 -17.76 -6.49
CA ALA A 413 8.31 -18.47 -6.06
C ALA A 413 9.44 -18.27 -7.07
N VAL A 414 10.59 -17.83 -6.60
CA VAL A 414 11.73 -17.46 -7.44
C VAL A 414 12.74 -18.59 -7.48
N CYS A 415 12.91 -19.20 -8.66
CA CYS A 415 14.03 -20.07 -8.92
C CYS A 415 15.10 -19.25 -9.68
N PRO A 416 16.29 -19.05 -9.08
CA PRO A 416 17.38 -18.30 -9.70
C PRO A 416 17.83 -18.86 -11.04
N ASP A 417 18.47 -18.02 -11.87
CA ASP A 417 18.92 -18.38 -13.21
C ASP A 417 20.05 -19.44 -13.22
N ASP A 418 20.83 -19.54 -12.16
CA ASP A 418 21.90 -20.53 -11.93
C ASP A 418 21.43 -21.82 -11.26
N VAL A 419 20.18 -21.90 -10.83
CA VAL A 419 19.57 -23.08 -10.18
C VAL A 419 18.72 -23.84 -11.19
N ALA A 420 19.09 -25.10 -11.47
CA ALA A 420 18.38 -25.92 -12.45
C ALA A 420 17.03 -26.46 -11.93
N ARG A 421 16.91 -26.63 -10.62
CA ARG A 421 15.71 -27.19 -9.99
C ARG A 421 15.70 -26.89 -8.49
N ILE A 422 14.52 -26.66 -7.96
CA ILE A 422 14.24 -26.67 -6.53
C ILE A 422 13.27 -27.82 -6.28
N ASP A 423 13.63 -28.73 -5.39
CA ASP A 423 12.84 -29.91 -5.07
C ASP A 423 11.86 -29.67 -3.93
N PRO A 424 10.79 -30.48 -3.81
CA PRO A 424 9.90 -30.45 -2.65
C PRO A 424 10.69 -30.65 -1.35
N GLY A 425 10.34 -29.85 -0.33
CA GLY A 425 11.04 -29.82 0.97
C GLY A 425 12.18 -28.80 1.03
N GLU A 426 12.65 -28.26 -0.09
CA GLU A 426 13.66 -27.22 -0.10
C GLU A 426 13.02 -25.82 0.14
N MET A 427 13.86 -24.90 0.64
CA MET A 427 13.46 -23.51 0.88
C MET A 427 13.48 -22.71 -0.42
N VAL A 428 12.44 -21.93 -0.64
CA VAL A 428 12.33 -21.02 -1.78
C VAL A 428 11.93 -19.61 -1.32
N THR A 429 12.53 -18.61 -1.95
CA THR A 429 12.09 -17.22 -1.77
C THR A 429 10.83 -17.00 -2.58
N VAL A 430 9.77 -16.53 -1.93
CA VAL A 430 8.51 -16.18 -2.58
C VAL A 430 8.27 -14.68 -2.48
N GLU A 431 8.22 -13.99 -3.63
CA GLU A 431 7.76 -12.61 -3.72
C GLU A 431 6.24 -12.57 -3.58
N MET A 432 5.74 -11.94 -2.53
CA MET A 432 4.31 -11.91 -2.24
C MET A 432 3.57 -10.95 -3.18
N LEU A 433 2.59 -11.46 -3.90
CA LEU A 433 1.68 -10.67 -4.71
C LEU A 433 0.57 -10.04 -3.86
N ASP A 434 0.13 -10.80 -2.88
CA ASP A 434 -0.89 -10.39 -1.92
C ASP A 434 -0.62 -11.01 -0.54
N TRP A 435 -1.22 -10.40 0.50
CA TRP A 435 -1.19 -10.89 1.87
C TRP A 435 -2.63 -11.08 2.34
N PRO A 436 -3.28 -12.21 1.99
CA PRO A 436 -4.61 -12.50 2.50
C PRO A 436 -4.56 -12.73 4.01
N GLU A 437 -5.62 -12.33 4.72
CA GLU A 437 -5.68 -12.42 6.19
C GLU A 437 -5.46 -13.85 6.70
N GLU A 438 -5.83 -14.85 5.91
CA GLU A 438 -5.66 -16.28 6.22
C GLU A 438 -4.18 -16.75 6.23
N VAL A 439 -3.25 -15.90 5.77
CA VAL A 439 -1.81 -16.22 5.73
C VAL A 439 -1.09 -15.78 7.00
N PHE A 440 -1.75 -15.04 7.88
CA PHE A 440 -1.18 -14.51 9.14
C PHE A 440 -1.36 -15.44 10.33
#